data_9fe9549a70a128ae7eada3231e205d37
#
_entry.id   9fe9549a70a128ae7eada3231e205d37
#
_cell.length_a   1.000
_cell.length_b   1.000
_cell.length_c   1.000
_cell.angle_alpha   90.00
_cell.angle_beta   90.00
_cell.angle_gamma   90.00
#
_symmetry.space_group_name_H-M   'P 1'
#
loop_
_entity.id
_entity.type
_entity.pdbx_description
1 polymer ?
#
loop_
_entity_poly.entity_id
_entity_poly.type
_entity_poly.pdbx_seq_one_letter_code
_entity_poly.pdbx_strand_id
1 'polypeptide(L)'
;IVDETPVDEASTESTKTTGNNVGKTTVLMLVDFCLGADAKGIYTDPETKRGEYTLVKNFLIETEVLITLTLVEDLDDPLAKTIVIERNFLSRKKCIRRINGLQKTIEEFEETLTDVLVPGHYGNKPTFSQIISNNIRYKELSVTHTLRTLSSFTRDDEYETLHLFLLGCDF
;
A
#
# COMPACT_ATOMS: atom_id res chain seq x y z
N ILE A 1 6.68 11.26 8.15
CA ILE A 1 7.63 11.96 7.23
C ILE A 1 7.63 13.41 7.64
N VAL A 2 8.75 13.88 8.14
CA VAL A 2 8.96 15.29 8.53
C VAL A 2 9.63 16.00 7.34
N ASP A 3 9.14 17.19 6.98
CA ASP A 3 9.75 18.03 5.97
C ASP A 3 10.81 18.89 6.67
N GLU A 4 12.07 18.58 6.43
CA GLU A 4 13.24 19.29 7.01
C GLU A 4 13.86 20.31 6.04
N THR A 5 13.14 20.70 4.99
CA THR A 5 13.63 21.69 4.04
C THR A 5 13.85 23.03 4.75
N PRO A 6 15.07 23.63 4.73
CA PRO A 6 15.31 24.91 5.36
C PRO A 6 14.45 25.99 4.69
N VAL A 7 13.76 26.79 5.49
CA VAL A 7 13.01 27.94 5.00
C VAL A 7 14.04 29.07 4.82
N ASP A 8 14.40 29.39 3.58
CA ASP A 8 15.19 30.58 3.29
C ASP A 8 14.34 31.83 3.58
N GLU A 9 14.71 32.58 4.61
CA GLU A 9 14.03 33.81 5.05
C GLU A 9 14.09 34.99 4.04
N ALA A 10 14.63 34.81 2.84
CA ALA A 10 14.92 35.89 1.89
C ALA A 10 13.99 36.01 0.69
N SER A 11 12.93 35.22 0.56
CA SER A 11 11.99 35.36 -0.56
C SER A 11 10.59 35.75 -0.10
N THR A 12 10.18 36.98 -0.36
CA THR A 12 8.88 37.60 -0.06
C THR A 12 7.76 37.12 -1.00
N GLU A 13 7.90 36.00 -1.66
CA GLU A 13 6.80 35.30 -2.31
C GLU A 13 6.63 33.95 -1.63
N SER A 14 5.56 33.83 -0.85
CA SER A 14 5.18 32.60 -0.16
C SER A 14 4.80 31.50 -1.16
N THR A 15 5.76 30.89 -1.80
CA THR A 15 5.60 29.51 -2.28
C THR A 15 5.48 28.64 -1.04
N LYS A 16 4.25 28.44 -0.56
CA LYS A 16 3.96 27.43 0.44
C LYS A 16 4.47 26.12 -0.10
N THR A 17 5.66 25.70 0.36
CA THR A 17 6.15 24.33 0.16
C THR A 17 5.17 23.42 0.88
N THR A 18 4.14 22.99 0.14
CA THR A 18 3.18 22.02 0.66
C THR A 18 3.91 20.70 0.78
N GLY A 19 3.76 20.02 1.90
CA GLY A 19 4.38 18.70 2.15
C GLY A 19 4.05 17.62 1.10
N ASN A 20 3.34 17.95 0.02
CA ASN A 20 3.13 17.12 -1.16
C ASN A 20 4.41 16.85 -1.96
N ASN A 21 5.44 17.67 -1.83
CA ASN A 21 6.72 17.49 -2.53
C ASN A 21 7.62 16.41 -1.89
N VAL A 22 7.22 15.83 -0.76
CA VAL A 22 8.05 14.87 0.00
C VAL A 22 7.75 13.41 -0.35
N GLY A 23 7.03 13.13 -1.42
CA GLY A 23 6.75 11.76 -1.88
C GLY A 23 5.84 10.93 -0.96
N LYS A 24 5.04 11.57 -0.11
CA LYS A 24 4.12 10.88 0.84
C LYS A 24 3.21 9.87 0.14
N THR A 25 2.64 10.25 -1.00
CA THR A 25 1.78 9.37 -1.80
C THR A 25 2.56 8.17 -2.32
N THR A 26 3.82 8.36 -2.75
CA THR A 26 4.69 7.27 -3.22
C THR A 26 4.98 6.27 -2.10
N VAL A 27 5.22 6.75 -0.87
CA VAL A 27 5.40 5.87 0.30
C VAL A 27 4.16 5.02 0.54
N LEU A 28 2.95 5.62 0.52
CA LEU A 28 1.71 4.87 0.68
C LEU A 28 1.48 3.86 -0.46
N MET A 29 1.85 4.21 -1.70
CA MET A 29 1.82 3.27 -2.83
C MET A 29 2.77 2.09 -2.64
N LEU A 30 3.97 2.32 -2.09
CA LEU A 30 4.95 1.27 -1.79
C LEU A 30 4.47 0.37 -0.64
N VAL A 31 3.83 0.94 0.38
CA VAL A 31 3.20 0.16 1.46
C VAL A 31 2.08 -0.71 0.90
N ASP A 32 1.16 -0.14 0.10
CA ASP A 32 0.07 -0.87 -0.56
C ASP A 32 0.63 -1.99 -1.47
N PHE A 33 1.69 -1.70 -2.22
CA PHE A 33 2.41 -2.70 -3.02
C PHE A 33 2.94 -3.84 -2.15
N CYS A 34 3.61 -3.57 -1.04
CA CYS A 34 4.08 -4.60 -0.11
C CYS A 34 2.94 -5.44 0.44
N LEU A 35 1.75 -4.86 0.64
CA LEU A 35 0.55 -5.53 1.12
C LEU A 35 -0.30 -6.20 0.02
N GLY A 36 0.24 -6.37 -1.18
CA GLY A 36 -0.39 -7.19 -2.22
C GLY A 36 -0.85 -6.41 -3.47
N ALA A 37 -0.90 -5.08 -3.43
CA ALA A 37 -1.31 -4.29 -4.59
C ALA A 37 -0.41 -4.49 -5.82
N ASP A 38 -0.96 -4.14 -7.00
CA ASP A 38 -0.23 -4.17 -8.26
C ASP A 38 0.81 -3.04 -8.32
N ALA A 39 1.98 -3.34 -8.87
CA ALA A 39 3.06 -2.39 -9.09
C ALA A 39 2.71 -1.25 -10.07
N LYS A 40 1.70 -1.45 -10.94
CA LYS A 40 1.32 -0.46 -11.96
C LYS A 40 1.03 0.92 -11.39
N GLY A 41 0.39 0.99 -10.22
CA GLY A 41 0.09 2.26 -9.59
C GLY A 41 1.31 3.13 -9.31
N ILE A 42 2.50 2.54 -9.15
CA ILE A 42 3.73 3.25 -8.79
C ILE A 42 4.34 3.98 -9.99
N TYR A 43 4.17 3.43 -11.20
CA TYR A 43 4.76 4.00 -12.42
C TYR A 43 3.71 4.37 -13.49
N THR A 44 2.43 4.42 -13.13
CA THR A 44 1.38 4.92 -14.03
C THR A 44 1.08 6.37 -13.69
N ASP A 45 0.94 7.20 -14.71
CA ASP A 45 0.54 8.59 -14.55
C ASP A 45 -0.87 8.68 -13.95
N PRO A 46 -1.04 9.29 -12.76
CA PRO A 46 -2.33 9.41 -12.12
C PRO A 46 -3.32 10.27 -12.90
N GLU A 47 -2.85 11.24 -13.70
CA GLU A 47 -3.69 12.18 -14.43
C GLU A 47 -4.26 11.53 -15.70
N THR A 48 -3.41 10.94 -16.51
CA THR A 48 -3.83 10.36 -17.79
C THR A 48 -4.34 8.93 -17.68
N LYS A 49 -3.95 8.19 -16.63
CA LYS A 49 -4.25 6.75 -16.39
C LYS A 49 -3.85 5.82 -17.54
N ARG A 50 -3.20 6.35 -18.58
CA ARG A 50 -2.80 5.64 -19.82
C ARG A 50 -1.31 5.68 -20.07
N GLY A 51 -0.61 6.66 -19.49
CA GLY A 51 0.84 6.81 -19.61
C GLY A 51 1.56 6.04 -18.53
N GLU A 52 2.59 5.28 -18.88
CA GLU A 52 3.54 4.73 -17.91
C GLU A 52 4.78 5.64 -17.87
N TYR A 53 5.26 5.95 -16.68
CA TYR A 53 6.57 6.57 -16.47
C TYR A 53 7.67 5.54 -16.76
N THR A 54 7.97 5.39 -18.07
CA THR A 54 8.88 4.35 -18.57
C THR A 54 10.25 4.39 -17.89
N LEU A 55 10.77 5.60 -17.61
CA LEU A 55 12.06 5.76 -16.92
C LEU A 55 12.00 5.18 -15.50
N VAL A 56 10.94 5.45 -14.75
CA VAL A 56 10.75 4.91 -13.39
C VAL A 56 10.59 3.40 -13.44
N LYS A 57 9.75 2.90 -14.33
CA LYS A 57 9.54 1.46 -14.51
C LYS A 57 10.83 0.72 -14.86
N ASN A 58 11.58 1.24 -15.85
CA ASN A 58 12.84 0.64 -16.26
C ASN A 58 13.87 0.67 -15.13
N PHE A 59 13.99 1.79 -14.41
CA PHE A 59 14.87 1.89 -13.25
C PHE A 59 14.54 0.81 -12.22
N LEU A 60 13.28 0.66 -11.82
CA LEU A 60 12.85 -0.33 -10.82
C LEU A 60 13.16 -1.77 -11.25
N ILE A 61 13.05 -2.07 -12.54
CA ILE A 61 13.29 -3.41 -13.10
C ILE A 61 14.78 -3.68 -13.32
N GLU A 62 15.52 -2.74 -13.94
CA GLU A 62 16.92 -2.92 -14.32
C GLU A 62 17.85 -2.91 -13.11
N THR A 63 17.54 -2.12 -12.08
CA THR A 63 18.29 -2.10 -10.83
C THR A 63 17.81 -3.15 -9.83
N GLU A 64 16.83 -3.99 -10.22
CA GLU A 64 16.27 -5.06 -9.39
C GLU A 64 15.83 -4.55 -7.99
N VAL A 65 15.19 -3.37 -7.94
CA VAL A 65 14.80 -2.71 -6.68
C VAL A 65 13.98 -3.67 -5.82
N LEU A 66 14.41 -3.85 -4.58
CA LEU A 66 13.71 -4.60 -3.54
C LEU A 66 13.11 -3.62 -2.53
N ILE A 67 11.81 -3.74 -2.30
CA ILE A 67 11.12 -2.98 -1.26
C ILE A 67 10.95 -3.90 -0.05
N THR A 68 11.36 -3.39 1.11
CA THR A 68 11.19 -4.08 2.40
C THR A 68 10.29 -3.23 3.28
N LEU A 69 9.15 -3.80 3.70
CA LEU A 69 8.24 -3.22 4.67
C LEU A 69 8.38 -4.01 5.98
N THR A 70 8.70 -3.31 7.04
CA THR A 70 8.75 -3.88 8.40
C THR A 70 7.58 -3.32 9.20
N LEU A 71 6.71 -4.20 9.66
CA LEU A 71 5.61 -3.88 10.56
C LEU A 71 5.98 -4.37 11.96
N VAL A 72 5.75 -3.53 12.95
CA VAL A 72 6.06 -3.82 14.36
C VAL A 72 4.80 -3.58 15.18
N GLU A 73 4.48 -4.48 16.08
CA GLU A 73 3.28 -4.39 16.93
C GLU A 73 3.36 -3.21 17.90
N ASP A 74 4.55 -2.96 18.47
CA ASP A 74 4.85 -1.83 19.34
C ASP A 74 6.25 -1.31 19.04
N LEU A 75 6.37 -0.01 18.73
CA LEU A 75 7.66 0.63 18.42
C LEU A 75 8.54 0.84 19.64
N ASP A 76 7.94 0.90 20.83
CA ASP A 76 8.65 1.16 22.09
C ASP A 76 9.11 -0.14 22.77
N ASP A 77 8.59 -1.30 22.34
CA ASP A 77 9.01 -2.62 22.84
C ASP A 77 9.98 -3.31 21.86
N PRO A 78 11.28 -3.46 22.22
CA PRO A 78 12.26 -4.13 21.39
C PRO A 78 11.98 -5.63 21.17
N LEU A 79 11.10 -6.24 21.98
CA LEU A 79 10.67 -7.62 21.85
C LEU A 79 9.32 -7.78 21.12
N ALA A 80 8.75 -6.68 20.67
CA ALA A 80 7.48 -6.68 19.95
C ALA A 80 7.55 -7.56 18.69
N LYS A 81 6.44 -8.21 18.40
CA LYS A 81 6.31 -9.03 17.20
C LYS A 81 6.54 -8.19 15.94
N THR A 82 7.41 -8.68 15.08
CA THR A 82 7.81 -8.01 13.86
C THR A 82 7.50 -8.88 12.64
N ILE A 83 7.00 -8.27 11.58
CA ILE A 83 6.73 -8.90 10.30
C ILE A 83 7.52 -8.14 9.24
N VAL A 84 8.35 -8.89 8.49
CA VAL A 84 9.15 -8.34 7.39
C VAL A 84 8.57 -8.84 6.07
N ILE A 85 8.16 -7.92 5.22
CA ILE A 85 7.57 -8.19 3.91
C ILE A 85 8.50 -7.63 2.84
N GLU A 86 8.92 -8.48 1.89
CA GLU A 86 9.82 -8.09 0.82
C GLU A 86 9.18 -8.37 -0.54
N ARG A 87 9.15 -7.37 -1.40
CA ARG A 87 8.68 -7.49 -2.78
C ARG A 87 9.57 -6.70 -3.74
N ASN A 88 9.77 -7.26 -4.94
CA ASN A 88 10.43 -6.57 -6.04
C ASN A 88 9.47 -6.39 -7.24
N PHE A 89 9.93 -5.68 -8.27
CA PHE A 89 9.16 -5.36 -9.47
C PHE A 89 9.35 -6.36 -10.61
N LEU A 90 10.07 -7.45 -10.34
CA LEU A 90 10.39 -8.45 -11.35
C LEU A 90 9.28 -9.49 -11.47
N SER A 91 9.28 -10.22 -12.58
CA SER A 91 8.28 -11.23 -12.89
C SER A 91 8.89 -12.63 -12.98
N ARG A 92 8.03 -13.64 -13.00
CA ARG A 92 8.40 -15.05 -13.18
C ARG A 92 9.42 -15.52 -12.11
N LYS A 93 10.52 -16.16 -12.53
CA LYS A 93 11.52 -16.75 -11.64
C LYS A 93 12.31 -15.74 -10.79
N LYS A 94 12.37 -14.47 -11.23
CA LYS A 94 13.05 -13.40 -10.49
C LYS A 94 12.12 -12.63 -9.53
N CYS A 95 10.83 -12.97 -9.50
CA CYS A 95 9.87 -12.34 -8.62
C CYS A 95 10.16 -12.71 -7.16
N ILE A 96 10.40 -11.69 -6.34
CA ILE A 96 10.54 -11.82 -4.90
C ILE A 96 9.21 -11.43 -4.25
N ARG A 97 8.71 -12.33 -3.42
CA ARG A 97 7.51 -12.17 -2.61
C ARG A 97 7.73 -12.95 -1.33
N ARG A 98 8.29 -12.30 -0.30
CA ARG A 98 8.69 -12.96 0.94
C ARG A 98 7.98 -12.37 2.14
N ILE A 99 7.68 -13.22 3.11
CA ILE A 99 7.25 -12.84 4.46
C ILE A 99 8.19 -13.53 5.43
N ASN A 100 8.84 -12.75 6.29
CA ASN A 100 9.85 -13.23 7.25
C ASN A 100 10.92 -14.11 6.58
N GLY A 101 11.41 -13.70 5.39
CA GLY A 101 12.44 -14.39 4.62
C GLY A 101 11.94 -15.60 3.81
N LEU A 102 10.69 -16.04 3.96
CA LEU A 102 10.13 -17.18 3.25
C LEU A 102 9.46 -16.74 1.94
N GLN A 103 9.94 -17.28 0.81
CA GLN A 103 9.33 -17.03 -0.50
C GLN A 103 7.95 -17.67 -0.57
N LYS A 104 6.97 -16.92 -1.13
CA LYS A 104 5.57 -17.31 -1.23
C LYS A 104 5.05 -17.24 -2.67
N THR A 105 4.07 -18.07 -3.01
CA THR A 105 3.24 -17.89 -4.22
C THR A 105 2.31 -16.68 -4.04
N ILE A 106 1.50 -16.33 -5.04
CA ILE A 106 0.55 -15.21 -4.92
C ILE A 106 -0.52 -15.54 -3.87
N GLU A 107 -1.07 -16.73 -3.97
CA GLU A 107 -2.13 -17.23 -3.11
C GLU A 107 -1.65 -17.36 -1.65
N GLU A 108 -0.53 -18.03 -1.43
CA GLU A 108 0.08 -18.19 -0.10
C GLU A 108 0.49 -16.85 0.52
N PHE A 109 0.86 -15.86 -0.30
CA PHE A 109 1.26 -14.55 0.18
C PHE A 109 0.05 -13.79 0.75
N GLU A 110 -1.07 -13.76 0.02
CA GLU A 110 -2.30 -13.10 0.47
C GLU A 110 -2.88 -13.81 1.69
N GLU A 111 -2.93 -15.14 1.69
CA GLU A 111 -3.38 -15.95 2.82
C GLU A 111 -2.55 -15.68 4.07
N THR A 112 -1.20 -15.73 3.95
CA THR A 112 -0.30 -15.47 5.09
C THR A 112 -0.47 -14.04 5.62
N LEU A 113 -0.65 -13.04 4.75
CA LEU A 113 -0.89 -11.66 5.18
C LEU A 113 -2.24 -11.53 5.89
N THR A 114 -3.27 -12.22 5.40
CA THR A 114 -4.60 -12.24 6.04
C THR A 114 -4.50 -12.83 7.45
N ASP A 115 -3.88 -14.00 7.60
CA ASP A 115 -3.73 -14.67 8.89
C ASP A 115 -2.98 -13.83 9.93
N VAL A 116 -1.98 -13.08 9.46
CA VAL A 116 -1.11 -12.31 10.35
C VAL A 116 -1.66 -10.93 10.69
N LEU A 117 -2.24 -10.23 9.72
CA LEU A 117 -2.68 -8.84 9.87
C LEU A 117 -4.17 -8.73 10.21
N VAL A 118 -4.95 -9.76 9.93
CA VAL A 118 -6.39 -9.80 10.18
C VAL A 118 -6.75 -11.12 10.88
N PRO A 119 -6.17 -11.41 12.04
CA PRO A 119 -6.37 -12.67 12.73
C PRO A 119 -7.85 -12.85 13.09
N GLY A 120 -8.38 -14.06 12.86
CA GLY A 120 -9.79 -14.38 13.11
C GLY A 120 -10.72 -14.13 11.94
N HIS A 121 -10.24 -13.63 10.81
CA HIS A 121 -11.02 -13.51 9.60
C HIS A 121 -10.97 -14.81 8.80
N TYR A 122 -12.07 -15.58 8.85
CA TYR A 122 -12.18 -16.90 8.19
C TYR A 122 -13.07 -16.87 6.95
N GLY A 123 -13.76 -15.77 6.71
CA GLY A 123 -14.65 -15.58 5.57
C GLY A 123 -13.92 -15.24 4.27
N ASN A 124 -14.56 -15.51 3.14
CA ASN A 124 -14.06 -15.11 1.83
C ASN A 124 -14.31 -13.62 1.52
N LYS A 125 -15.11 -12.95 2.32
CA LYS A 125 -15.49 -11.54 2.21
C LYS A 125 -15.54 -10.87 3.59
N PRO A 126 -15.05 -9.63 3.68
CA PRO A 126 -14.34 -8.87 2.65
C PRO A 126 -12.99 -9.51 2.31
N THR A 127 -12.50 -9.35 1.08
CA THR A 127 -11.16 -9.85 0.74
C THR A 127 -10.09 -9.02 1.44
N PHE A 128 -8.90 -9.59 1.65
CA PHE A 128 -7.76 -8.87 2.21
C PHE A 128 -7.48 -7.57 1.45
N SER A 129 -7.51 -7.62 0.11
CA SER A 129 -7.34 -6.44 -0.73
C SER A 129 -8.41 -5.36 -0.49
N GLN A 130 -9.67 -5.73 -0.23
CA GLN A 130 -10.72 -4.77 0.12
C GLN A 130 -10.46 -4.11 1.47
N ILE A 131 -10.03 -4.87 2.48
CA ILE A 131 -9.67 -4.36 3.80
C ILE A 131 -8.51 -3.36 3.68
N ILE A 132 -7.43 -3.73 2.99
CA ILE A 132 -6.26 -2.86 2.82
C ILE A 132 -6.61 -1.60 2.02
N SER A 133 -7.35 -1.72 0.91
CA SER A 133 -7.75 -0.56 0.10
C SER A 133 -8.67 0.41 0.84
N ASN A 134 -9.44 -0.05 1.82
CA ASN A 134 -10.22 0.83 2.67
C ASN A 134 -9.37 1.58 3.70
N ASN A 135 -8.30 0.96 4.19
CA ASN A 135 -7.45 1.53 5.23
C ASN A 135 -6.32 2.41 4.66
N ILE A 136 -5.73 2.05 3.52
CA ILE A 136 -4.67 2.82 2.86
C ILE A 136 -5.28 3.73 1.79
N ARG A 137 -5.52 4.99 2.13
CA ARG A 137 -6.21 5.97 1.28
C ARG A 137 -5.22 6.95 0.67
N TYR A 138 -4.91 6.79 -0.61
CA TYR A 138 -4.10 7.73 -1.38
C TYR A 138 -4.70 8.02 -2.77
N LYS A 139 -5.63 7.19 -3.24
CA LYS A 139 -6.34 7.39 -4.51
C LYS A 139 -7.41 8.46 -4.31
N GLU A 140 -7.57 9.37 -5.29
CA GLU A 140 -8.51 10.48 -5.23
C GLU A 140 -9.92 10.05 -4.78
N LEU A 141 -10.47 8.98 -5.38
CA LEU A 141 -11.77 8.43 -5.00
C LEU A 141 -11.81 7.99 -3.52
N SER A 142 -10.77 7.37 -3.01
CA SER A 142 -10.74 6.89 -1.62
C SER A 142 -10.55 8.02 -0.60
N VAL A 143 -9.98 9.15 -1.03
CA VAL A 143 -9.80 10.34 -0.18
C VAL A 143 -11.08 11.18 -0.16
N THR A 144 -11.75 11.33 -1.29
CA THR A 144 -12.97 12.17 -1.43
C THR A 144 -14.24 11.46 -0.95
N HIS A 145 -14.29 10.13 -1.01
CA HIS A 145 -15.46 9.35 -0.60
C HIS A 145 -15.17 8.49 0.63
N THR A 146 -15.70 8.91 1.79
CA THR A 146 -15.43 8.25 3.08
C THR A 146 -16.02 6.85 3.17
N LEU A 147 -17.19 6.62 2.59
CA LEU A 147 -17.92 5.35 2.66
C LEU A 147 -17.74 4.47 1.41
N ARG A 148 -17.26 5.04 0.29
CA ARG A 148 -17.06 4.31 -0.98
C ARG A 148 -15.60 4.41 -1.41
N THR A 149 -14.75 3.72 -0.69
CA THR A 149 -13.29 3.77 -0.84
C THR A 149 -12.72 2.80 -1.87
N LEU A 150 -13.50 1.78 -2.24
CA LEU A 150 -13.12 0.73 -3.17
C LEU A 150 -13.37 1.15 -4.63
N SER A 151 -13.21 0.21 -5.53
CA SER A 151 -13.49 0.41 -6.96
C SER A 151 -14.93 0.88 -7.21
N SER A 152 -15.14 1.69 -8.25
CA SER A 152 -16.48 2.10 -8.70
C SER A 152 -17.38 0.93 -9.15
N PHE A 153 -16.80 -0.23 -9.39
CA PHE A 153 -17.51 -1.47 -9.76
C PHE A 153 -17.89 -2.33 -8.55
N THR A 154 -17.48 -1.94 -7.32
CA THR A 154 -17.80 -2.67 -6.10
C THR A 154 -19.29 -2.51 -5.78
N ARG A 155 -19.95 -3.62 -5.54
CA ARG A 155 -21.39 -3.67 -5.25
C ARG A 155 -21.70 -3.23 -3.82
N ASP A 156 -22.94 -2.82 -3.58
CA ASP A 156 -23.37 -2.33 -2.26
C ASP A 156 -23.30 -3.45 -1.19
N ASP A 157 -23.60 -4.72 -1.54
CA ASP A 157 -23.46 -5.86 -0.64
C ASP A 157 -22.00 -6.11 -0.21
N GLU A 158 -21.04 -5.87 -1.07
CA GLU A 158 -19.61 -5.95 -0.71
C GLU A 158 -19.19 -4.82 0.26
N TYR A 159 -19.75 -3.62 0.09
CA TYR A 159 -19.54 -2.53 1.04
C TYR A 159 -20.18 -2.81 2.39
N GLU A 160 -21.39 -3.34 2.40
CA GLU A 160 -22.06 -3.75 3.63
C GLU A 160 -21.23 -4.77 4.39
N THR A 161 -20.77 -5.85 3.73
CA THR A 161 -19.90 -6.85 4.32
C THR A 161 -18.60 -6.25 4.87
N LEU A 162 -17.94 -5.36 4.10
CA LEU A 162 -16.73 -4.68 4.55
C LEU A 162 -16.98 -3.83 5.80
N HIS A 163 -18.04 -3.03 5.81
CA HIS A 163 -18.32 -2.16 6.95
C HIS A 163 -18.73 -2.95 8.20
N LEU A 164 -19.53 -4.02 8.04
CA LEU A 164 -19.86 -4.89 9.16
C LEU A 164 -18.61 -5.56 9.75
N PHE A 165 -17.72 -6.05 8.88
CA PHE A 165 -16.44 -6.59 9.32
C PHE A 165 -15.60 -5.55 10.09
N LEU A 166 -15.47 -4.32 9.59
CA LEU A 166 -14.72 -3.24 10.25
C LEU A 166 -15.35 -2.82 11.59
N LEU A 167 -16.63 -3.08 11.81
CA LEU A 167 -17.33 -2.89 13.08
C LEU A 167 -17.21 -4.11 14.02
N GLY A 168 -16.46 -5.13 13.63
CA GLY A 168 -16.23 -6.34 14.44
C GLY A 168 -17.31 -7.40 14.27
N CYS A 169 -18.16 -7.30 13.26
CA CYS A 169 -19.10 -8.36 12.89
C CYS A 169 -18.42 -9.25 11.85
N ASP A 170 -17.96 -10.42 12.25
CA ASP A 170 -17.45 -11.45 11.35
C ASP A 170 -18.57 -12.50 11.09
N PHE A 171 -18.70 -12.96 9.84
CA PHE A 171 -19.80 -13.85 9.41
C PHE A 171 -19.25 -15.15 8.86
#